data_69ff1e38fdc4f062900262f0a7f0fddd
#
_entry.id   69ff1e38fdc4f062900262f0a7f0fddd
#
_cell.length_a   1.000
_cell.length_b   1.000
_cell.length_c   1.000
_cell.angle_alpha   90.00
_cell.angle_beta   90.00
_cell.angle_gamma   90.00
#
_symmetry.space_group_name_H-M   'P 1'
#
loop_
_entity.id
_entity.type
_entity.pdbx_description
1 polymer ?
#
loop_
_entity_poly.entity_id
_entity_poly.type
_entity_poly.pdbx_seq_one_letter_code
_entity_poly.pdbx_strand_id
1 'polypeptide(L)'
;MTITAEDVRRLLASPDADATLVVIEGRAAVVTPADLDSTEYRGALQVATRRELEQRVGHPELSDREVTEQAEELDTALRNLGG
;
A
#
# COMPACT_ATOMS: atom_id res chain seq x y z
N MET A 1 -12.92 -3.60 -5.81
CA MET A 1 -11.57 -3.83 -5.31
C MET A 1 -10.96 -2.50 -4.85
N THR A 2 -10.59 -2.41 -3.58
CA THR A 2 -10.07 -1.15 -3.01
C THR A 2 -8.61 -0.93 -3.36
N ILE A 3 -7.80 -1.98 -3.29
CA ILE A 3 -6.38 -1.92 -3.61
C ILE A 3 -6.15 -2.53 -4.98
N THR A 4 -5.61 -1.72 -5.90
CA THR A 4 -5.39 -2.13 -7.28
C THR A 4 -3.89 -2.26 -7.59
N ALA A 5 -3.57 -2.86 -8.74
CA ALA A 5 -2.18 -2.94 -9.21
C ALA A 5 -1.55 -1.56 -9.35
N GLU A 6 -2.34 -0.56 -9.75
CA GLU A 6 -1.83 0.81 -9.88
C GLU A 6 -1.41 1.37 -8.52
N ASP A 7 -2.17 1.08 -7.46
CA ASP A 7 -1.82 1.53 -6.11
C ASP A 7 -0.48 0.92 -5.67
N VAL A 8 -0.27 -0.36 -5.96
CA VAL A 8 1.00 -1.03 -5.66
C VAL A 8 2.14 -0.39 -6.45
N ARG A 9 1.92 -0.08 -7.72
CA ARG A 9 2.95 0.59 -8.55
C ARG A 9 3.30 1.97 -7.99
N ARG A 10 2.31 2.72 -7.53
CA ARG A 10 2.56 4.03 -6.92
C ARG A 10 3.40 3.91 -5.66
N LEU A 11 3.11 2.91 -4.84
CA LEU A 11 3.89 2.66 -3.64
C LEU A 11 5.34 2.36 -3.99
N LEU A 12 5.57 1.48 -4.96
CA LEU A 12 6.91 1.11 -5.40
C LEU A 12 7.66 2.26 -6.06
N ALA A 13 6.94 3.17 -6.71
CA ALA A 13 7.53 4.33 -7.36
C ALA A 13 7.90 5.45 -6.39
N SER A 14 7.43 5.38 -5.15
CA SER A 14 7.76 6.39 -4.15
C SER A 14 9.26 6.38 -3.86
N PRO A 15 9.89 7.56 -3.75
CA PRO A 15 11.32 7.64 -3.41
C PRO A 15 11.60 7.32 -1.93
N ASP A 16 10.58 7.33 -1.08
CA ASP A 16 10.73 7.10 0.35
C ASP A 16 10.41 5.64 0.66
N ALA A 17 11.37 4.90 1.25
CA ALA A 17 11.18 3.51 1.63
C ALA A 17 10.10 3.35 2.71
N ASP A 18 9.80 4.40 3.46
CA ASP A 18 8.77 4.40 4.48
C ASP A 18 7.43 4.93 3.97
N ALA A 19 7.32 5.22 2.68
CA ALA A 19 6.03 5.54 2.07
C ALA A 19 5.05 4.41 2.36
N THR A 20 3.82 4.77 2.68
CA THR A 20 2.83 3.82 3.17
C THR A 20 1.57 3.85 2.31
N LEU A 21 1.12 2.67 1.94
CA LEU A 21 -0.19 2.51 1.30
C LEU A 21 -1.22 2.48 2.42
N VAL A 22 -2.19 3.38 2.34
CA VAL A 22 -3.25 3.50 3.34
C VAL A 22 -4.61 3.45 2.67
N VAL A 23 -5.64 3.11 3.45
CA VAL A 23 -7.02 3.20 2.99
C VAL A 23 -7.75 4.17 3.91
N ILE A 24 -8.37 5.16 3.31
CA ILE A 24 -9.19 6.14 4.03
C ILE A 24 -10.44 6.42 3.21
N GLU A 25 -11.59 6.42 3.88
CA GLU A 25 -12.88 6.69 3.23
C GLU A 25 -13.13 5.78 2.02
N GLY A 26 -12.72 4.52 2.12
CA GLY A 26 -12.96 3.52 1.08
C GLY A 26 -12.03 3.60 -0.13
N ARG A 27 -10.98 4.41 -0.05
CA ARG A 27 -10.03 4.55 -1.17
C ARG A 27 -8.59 4.39 -0.70
N ALA A 28 -7.73 3.94 -1.59
CA ALA A 28 -6.32 3.75 -1.32
C ALA A 28 -5.53 5.02 -1.68
N ALA A 29 -4.50 5.30 -0.90
CA ALA A 29 -3.58 6.41 -1.17
C ALA A 29 -2.18 6.02 -0.71
N VAL A 30 -1.16 6.61 -1.34
CA VAL A 30 0.23 6.44 -0.92
C VAL A 30 0.68 7.74 -0.26
N VAL A 31 1.14 7.65 0.97
CA VAL A 31 1.50 8.83 1.77
C VAL A 31 2.88 8.65 2.39
N THR A 32 3.52 9.78 2.71
CA THR A 32 4.79 9.78 3.42
C THR A 32 4.52 9.69 4.93
N PRO A 33 5.54 9.34 5.75
CA PRO A 33 5.38 9.36 7.20
C PRO A 33 4.89 10.71 7.74
N ALA A 34 5.34 11.81 7.14
CA ALA A 34 4.90 13.15 7.54
C ALA A 34 3.41 13.35 7.28
N ASP A 35 2.93 12.84 6.14
CA ASP A 35 1.51 12.91 5.80
C ASP A 35 0.64 12.10 6.74
N LEU A 36 1.16 10.96 7.22
CA LEU A 36 0.41 10.12 8.18
C LEU A 36 0.11 10.86 9.48
N ASP A 37 0.95 11.79 9.88
CA ASP A 37 0.75 12.59 11.08
C ASP A 37 -0.20 13.76 10.86
N SER A 38 -0.58 14.02 9.62
CA SER A 38 -1.49 15.12 9.31
C SER A 38 -2.93 14.78 9.69
N THR A 39 -3.72 15.82 9.89
CA THR A 39 -5.14 15.68 10.22
C THR A 39 -5.90 14.96 9.11
N GLU A 40 -5.51 15.18 7.85
CA GLU A 40 -6.17 14.59 6.69
C GLU A 40 -6.15 13.06 6.70
N TYR A 41 -5.06 12.46 7.19
CA TYR A 41 -4.91 11.00 7.21
C TYR A 41 -5.09 10.39 8.58
N ARG A 42 -5.56 11.16 9.54
CA ARG A 42 -5.85 10.64 10.87
C ARG A 42 -6.98 9.60 10.76
N GLY A 43 -6.72 8.41 11.29
CA GLY A 43 -7.68 7.31 11.20
C GLY A 43 -7.57 6.46 9.95
N ALA A 44 -6.64 6.77 9.04
CA ALA A 44 -6.41 5.95 7.86
C ALA A 44 -5.86 4.58 8.29
N LEU A 45 -6.32 3.53 7.61
CA LEU A 45 -5.82 2.18 7.84
C LEU A 45 -4.52 1.99 7.06
N GLN A 46 -3.44 1.71 7.77
CA GLN A 46 -2.14 1.45 7.15
C GLN A 46 -2.08 0.01 6.65
N VAL A 47 -1.83 -0.16 5.36
CA VAL A 47 -1.82 -1.49 4.73
C VAL A 47 -0.41 -2.05 4.65
N ALA A 48 0.52 -1.31 4.05
CA ALA A 48 1.91 -1.74 3.91
C ALA A 48 2.80 -0.56 3.56
N THR A 49 4.08 -0.65 3.93
CA THR A 49 5.08 0.31 3.47
C THR A 49 5.76 -0.25 2.22
N ARG A 50 6.45 0.63 1.48
CA ARG A 50 7.26 0.18 0.33
C ARG A 50 8.30 -0.85 0.78
N ARG A 51 8.95 -0.62 1.90
CA ARG A 51 9.95 -1.54 2.44
C ARG A 51 9.36 -2.91 2.73
N GLU A 52 8.19 -2.96 3.38
CA GLU A 52 7.52 -4.23 3.68
C GLU A 52 7.16 -4.98 2.40
N LEU A 53 6.68 -4.28 1.40
CA LEU A 53 6.31 -4.89 0.13
C LEU A 53 7.52 -5.51 -0.57
N GLU A 54 8.64 -4.78 -0.61
CA GLU A 54 9.88 -5.28 -1.19
C GLU A 54 10.39 -6.52 -0.45
N GLN A 55 10.28 -6.53 0.88
CA GLN A 55 10.70 -7.68 1.69
C GLN A 55 9.82 -8.90 1.44
N ARG A 56 8.53 -8.72 1.25
CA ARG A 56 7.60 -9.83 1.00
C ARG A 56 7.93 -10.54 -0.32
N VAL A 57 8.31 -9.79 -1.33
CA VAL A 57 8.66 -10.35 -2.64
C VAL A 57 10.11 -10.79 -2.70
N GLY A 58 10.98 -10.14 -1.92
CA GLY A 58 12.40 -10.47 -1.85
C GLY A 58 13.29 -9.71 -2.80
N HIS A 59 12.74 -8.78 -3.58
CA HIS A 59 13.49 -7.92 -4.47
C HIS A 59 12.74 -6.62 -4.73
N PRO A 60 13.45 -5.52 -5.08
CA PRO A 60 12.83 -4.20 -5.21
C PRO A 60 12.08 -3.97 -6.53
N GLU A 61 12.38 -4.76 -7.55
CA GLU A 61 11.72 -4.59 -8.85
C GLU A 61 10.73 -5.73 -9.07
N LEU A 62 9.44 -5.38 -9.08
CA LEU A 62 8.38 -6.35 -9.27
C LEU A 62 7.93 -6.39 -10.72
N SER A 63 7.69 -7.60 -11.24
CA SER A 63 7.05 -7.79 -12.53
C SER A 63 5.57 -7.39 -12.44
N ASP A 64 4.92 -7.19 -13.58
CA ASP A 64 3.49 -6.87 -13.60
C ASP A 64 2.66 -7.95 -12.90
N ARG A 65 3.05 -9.20 -13.06
CA ARG A 65 2.38 -10.32 -12.39
C ARG A 65 2.52 -10.22 -10.88
N GLU A 66 3.73 -9.94 -10.40
CA GLU A 66 3.97 -9.79 -8.96
C GLU A 66 3.21 -8.61 -8.38
N VAL A 67 3.14 -7.50 -9.11
CA VAL A 67 2.37 -6.34 -8.70
C VAL A 67 0.89 -6.71 -8.54
N THR A 68 0.33 -7.42 -9.53
CA THR A 68 -1.06 -7.85 -9.48
C THR A 68 -1.31 -8.80 -8.31
N GLU A 69 -0.42 -9.76 -8.09
CA GLU A 69 -0.54 -10.70 -6.98
C GLU A 69 -0.50 -9.98 -5.63
N GLN A 70 0.40 -9.02 -5.47
CA GLN A 70 0.48 -8.25 -4.22
C GLN A 70 -0.77 -7.40 -4.00
N ALA A 71 -1.31 -6.79 -5.06
CA ALA A 71 -2.55 -6.03 -4.95
C ALA A 71 -3.70 -6.92 -4.46
N GLU A 72 -3.82 -8.11 -5.00
CA GLU A 72 -4.85 -9.06 -4.60
C GLU A 72 -4.67 -9.52 -3.15
N GLU A 73 -3.45 -9.83 -2.74
CA GLU A 73 -3.17 -10.24 -1.37
C GLU A 73 -3.48 -9.13 -0.36
N LEU A 74 -3.06 -7.89 -0.67
CA LEU A 74 -3.32 -6.75 0.20
C LEU A 74 -4.82 -6.44 0.29
N ASP A 75 -5.52 -6.53 -0.84
CA ASP A 75 -6.95 -6.29 -0.87
C ASP A 75 -7.71 -7.36 -0.06
N THR A 76 -7.29 -8.61 -0.17
CA THR A 76 -7.87 -9.71 0.60
C THR A 76 -7.64 -9.51 2.10
N ALA A 77 -6.41 -9.12 2.47
CA ALA A 77 -6.10 -8.86 3.88
C ALA A 77 -6.95 -7.71 4.43
N LEU A 78 -7.13 -6.65 3.63
CA LEU A 78 -7.98 -5.54 4.01
C LEU A 78 -9.42 -5.97 4.25
N ARG A 79 -9.97 -6.78 3.36
CA ARG A 79 -11.34 -7.28 3.50
C ARG A 79 -11.50 -8.14 4.75
N ASN A 80 -10.50 -8.95 5.06
CA ASN A 80 -10.54 -9.80 6.26
C ASN A 80 -10.49 -8.98 7.55
N LEU A 81 -9.80 -7.83 7.53
CA LEU A 81 -9.79 -6.92 8.68
C LEU A 81 -11.13 -6.22 8.87
N GLY A 82 -11.82 -5.95 7.77
CA GLY A 82 -13.10 -5.25 7.81
C GLY A 82 -14.29 -6.11 8.21
N GLY A 83 -14.06 -7.35 8.41
CA GLY A 83 -15.13 -8.13 8.87
C GLY A 83 -15.35 -9.45 8.50
#